data_4bc40b057a075857e83bdc21b80bc443
#
_entry.id   4bc40b057a075857e83bdc21b80bc443
#
_cell.length_a   1.000
_cell.length_b   1.000
_cell.length_c   1.000
_cell.angle_alpha   90.00
_cell.angle_beta   90.00
_cell.angle_gamma   90.00
#
_symmetry.space_group_name_H-M   'P 1'
#
loop_
_entity.id
_entity.type
_entity.pdbx_description
1 polymer ?
#
loop_
_entity_poly.entity_id
_entity_poly.type
_entity_poly.pdbx_seq_one_letter_code
_entity_poly.pdbx_strand_id
1 'polypeptide(L)'
;MQYKKITINPLSGAMGAEIGGVDLSQRLDNQTFDEIHQALLENLVIIFHDQTLGPDECKAFARKFGSLEPYPFVKGLPEHPEIFEIRKEPDEKRNFGGKWHSDMSFTNMPPMGTMLYALEVPSKGGDTMLTNLYLAYESLSDGMKPVSYTHLTLPTIYSV
;
A
#
# COMPACT_ATOMS: atom_id res chain seq x y z
N MET A 1 -13.41 -15.27 -7.87
CA MET A 1 -12.48 -16.42 -8.03
C MET A 1 -12.57 -17.28 -6.79
N GLN A 2 -12.36 -18.59 -6.85
CA GLN A 2 -12.33 -19.43 -5.64
C GLN A 2 -10.86 -19.53 -5.18
N TYR A 3 -10.54 -18.94 -4.05
CA TYR A 3 -9.21 -19.03 -3.44
C TYR A 3 -8.99 -20.41 -2.84
N LYS A 4 -7.82 -21.01 -3.06
CA LYS A 4 -7.50 -22.37 -2.63
C LYS A 4 -6.29 -22.43 -1.68
N LYS A 5 -5.41 -21.45 -1.80
CA LYS A 5 -4.13 -21.35 -1.06
C LYS A 5 -4.21 -20.37 0.10
N ILE A 6 -5.08 -19.37 0.00
CA ILE A 6 -5.24 -18.31 1.00
C ILE A 6 -6.67 -18.25 1.51
N THR A 7 -6.86 -17.67 2.67
CA THR A 7 -8.17 -17.26 3.17
C THR A 7 -8.32 -15.75 3.05
N ILE A 8 -9.52 -15.27 2.74
CA ILE A 8 -9.80 -13.84 2.61
C ILE A 8 -10.97 -13.49 3.53
N ASN A 9 -10.75 -12.47 4.33
CA ASN A 9 -11.77 -11.88 5.21
C ASN A 9 -11.91 -10.39 4.87
N PRO A 10 -12.93 -9.97 4.09
CA PRO A 10 -13.16 -8.58 3.75
C PRO A 10 -13.39 -7.72 4.99
N LEU A 11 -12.73 -6.56 5.06
CA LEU A 11 -12.86 -5.62 6.17
C LEU A 11 -14.04 -4.68 6.01
N SER A 12 -14.36 -4.34 4.77
CA SER A 12 -15.50 -3.46 4.46
C SER A 12 -16.06 -3.76 3.07
N GLY A 13 -17.23 -3.22 2.76
CA GLY A 13 -17.79 -3.28 1.41
C GLY A 13 -17.11 -2.36 0.40
N ALA A 14 -16.25 -1.45 0.85
CA ALA A 14 -15.58 -0.47 0.00
C ALA A 14 -14.17 -0.90 -0.43
N MET A 15 -13.40 -1.48 0.49
CA MET A 15 -12.03 -1.93 0.27
C MET A 15 -11.47 -2.61 1.52
N GLY A 16 -10.36 -3.29 1.34
CA GLY A 16 -9.60 -3.93 2.40
C GLY A 16 -10.00 -5.37 2.67
N ALA A 17 -9.01 -6.24 2.76
CA ALA A 17 -9.19 -7.64 3.18
C ALA A 17 -8.01 -8.12 4.01
N GLU A 18 -8.28 -8.94 5.01
CA GLU A 18 -7.27 -9.73 5.72
C GLU A 18 -7.00 -11.02 4.96
N ILE A 19 -5.73 -11.32 4.81
CA ILE A 19 -5.26 -12.53 4.14
C ILE A 19 -4.65 -13.47 5.19
N GLY A 20 -5.17 -14.68 5.23
CA GLY A 20 -4.65 -15.74 6.10
C GLY A 20 -4.16 -16.96 5.32
N GLY A 21 -3.53 -17.87 6.06
CA GLY A 21 -3.04 -19.14 5.50
C GLY A 21 -1.68 -19.05 4.81
N VAL A 22 -0.94 -17.95 5.00
CA VAL A 22 0.39 -17.74 4.41
C VAL A 22 1.40 -17.26 5.45
N ASP A 23 2.64 -17.66 5.23
CA ASP A 23 3.83 -17.14 5.91
C ASP A 23 4.72 -16.46 4.85
N LEU A 24 4.79 -15.14 4.90
CA LEU A 24 5.52 -14.33 3.91
C LEU A 24 7.04 -14.42 4.08
N SER A 25 7.54 -14.98 5.18
CA SER A 25 8.96 -15.28 5.37
C SER A 25 9.42 -16.46 4.50
N GLN A 26 8.49 -17.29 4.05
CA GLN A 26 8.76 -18.46 3.24
C GLN A 26 8.63 -18.16 1.75
N ARG A 27 9.24 -19.03 0.95
CA ARG A 27 9.09 -18.94 -0.51
C ARG A 27 7.66 -19.31 -0.90
N LEU A 28 6.91 -18.35 -1.40
CA LEU A 28 5.57 -18.59 -1.94
C LEU A 28 5.64 -19.28 -3.31
N ASP A 29 4.80 -20.30 -3.50
CA ASP A 29 4.56 -20.85 -4.84
C ASP A 29 3.79 -19.85 -5.73
N ASN A 30 3.81 -20.06 -7.03
CA ASN A 30 3.19 -19.14 -7.98
C ASN A 30 1.68 -19.02 -7.76
N GLN A 31 1.00 -20.13 -7.47
CA GLN A 31 -0.44 -20.09 -7.24
C GLN A 31 -0.80 -19.27 -6.00
N THR A 32 -0.06 -19.43 -4.90
CA THR A 32 -0.27 -18.64 -3.68
C THR A 32 -0.05 -17.15 -3.97
N PHE A 33 1.00 -16.80 -4.71
CA PHE A 33 1.24 -15.42 -5.08
C PHE A 33 0.15 -14.87 -6.01
N ASP A 34 -0.27 -15.62 -7.01
CA ASP A 34 -1.33 -15.20 -7.94
C ASP A 34 -2.65 -14.93 -7.20
N GLU A 35 -2.97 -15.76 -6.20
CA GLU A 35 -4.14 -15.54 -5.36
C GLU A 35 -4.00 -14.28 -4.48
N ILE A 36 -2.82 -14.01 -3.90
CA ILE A 36 -2.53 -12.78 -3.16
C ILE A 36 -2.64 -11.56 -4.07
N HIS A 37 -2.06 -11.63 -5.25
CA HIS A 37 -2.12 -10.54 -6.23
C HIS A 37 -3.55 -10.24 -6.66
N GLN A 38 -4.34 -11.28 -6.94
CA GLN A 38 -5.75 -11.14 -7.27
C GLN A 38 -6.55 -10.53 -6.11
N ALA A 39 -6.26 -10.97 -4.86
CA ALA A 39 -6.88 -10.39 -3.67
C ALA A 39 -6.59 -8.89 -3.54
N LEU A 40 -5.35 -8.46 -3.84
CA LEU A 40 -4.99 -7.05 -3.86
C LEU A 40 -5.78 -6.27 -4.92
N LEU A 41 -5.90 -6.80 -6.13
CA LEU A 41 -6.66 -6.15 -7.20
C LEU A 41 -8.16 -6.04 -6.89
N GLU A 42 -8.74 -7.03 -6.22
CA GLU A 42 -10.16 -7.03 -5.87
C GLU A 42 -10.48 -6.16 -4.64
N ASN A 43 -9.53 -6.05 -3.69
CA ASN A 43 -9.77 -5.38 -2.42
C ASN A 43 -8.97 -4.08 -2.24
N LEU A 44 -8.04 -3.74 -3.13
CA LEU A 44 -7.20 -2.53 -3.15
C LEU A 44 -6.20 -2.43 -1.99
N VAL A 45 -6.50 -3.02 -0.85
CA VAL A 45 -5.65 -3.14 0.33
C VAL A 45 -5.75 -4.54 0.89
N ILE A 46 -4.62 -5.15 1.17
CA ILE A 46 -4.55 -6.46 1.82
C ILE A 46 -3.68 -6.38 3.08
N ILE A 47 -4.09 -7.07 4.11
CA ILE A 47 -3.46 -7.07 5.42
C ILE A 47 -3.09 -8.50 5.80
N PHE A 48 -1.89 -8.66 6.31
CA PHE A 48 -1.39 -9.93 6.83
C PHE A 48 -1.07 -9.74 8.31
N HIS A 49 -1.62 -10.58 9.15
CA HIS A 49 -1.31 -10.60 10.58
C HIS A 49 -0.20 -11.59 10.91
N ASP A 50 0.45 -11.38 12.05
CA ASP A 50 1.40 -12.32 12.67
C ASP A 50 2.57 -12.72 11.76
N GLN A 51 3.02 -11.80 10.90
CA GLN A 51 4.18 -12.03 10.03
C GLN A 51 5.46 -11.61 10.74
N THR A 52 6.50 -12.43 10.60
CA THR A 52 7.85 -12.10 11.09
C THR A 52 8.78 -11.98 9.90
N LEU A 53 9.09 -10.73 9.50
CA LEU A 53 9.87 -10.43 8.31
C LEU A 53 11.09 -9.59 8.67
N GLY A 54 12.24 -9.99 8.18
CA GLY A 54 13.39 -9.09 8.08
C GLY A 54 13.35 -8.24 6.81
N PRO A 55 14.28 -7.31 6.66
CA PRO A 55 14.35 -6.46 5.46
C PRO A 55 14.47 -7.24 4.13
N ASP A 56 15.16 -8.36 4.13
CA ASP A 56 15.32 -9.17 2.92
C ASP A 56 14.05 -9.92 2.54
N GLU A 57 13.30 -10.45 3.50
CA GLU A 57 12.00 -11.08 3.27
C GLU A 57 10.98 -10.03 2.81
N CYS A 58 10.95 -8.85 3.42
CA CYS A 58 10.12 -7.72 2.97
C CYS A 58 10.40 -7.39 1.49
N LYS A 59 11.67 -7.24 1.12
CA LYS A 59 12.05 -6.97 -0.28
C LYS A 59 11.73 -8.13 -1.22
N ALA A 60 11.95 -9.36 -0.77
CA ALA A 60 11.67 -10.55 -1.58
C ALA A 60 10.17 -10.66 -1.91
N PHE A 61 9.31 -10.38 -0.94
CA PHE A 61 7.87 -10.36 -1.15
C PHE A 61 7.44 -9.18 -2.03
N ALA A 62 7.89 -7.97 -1.72
CA ALA A 62 7.53 -6.78 -2.48
C ALA A 62 7.98 -6.84 -3.96
N ARG A 63 9.15 -7.42 -4.24
CA ARG A 63 9.66 -7.64 -5.61
C ARG A 63 8.79 -8.52 -6.49
N LYS A 64 7.91 -9.31 -5.91
CA LYS A 64 6.95 -10.12 -6.69
C LYS A 64 5.90 -9.23 -7.38
N PHE A 65 5.66 -8.03 -6.88
CA PHE A 65 4.73 -7.04 -7.47
C PHE A 65 5.42 -6.09 -8.46
N GLY A 66 6.74 -5.98 -8.43
CA GLY A 66 7.49 -5.11 -9.34
C GLY A 66 8.87 -4.71 -8.81
N SER A 67 9.52 -3.77 -9.49
CA SER A 67 10.77 -3.18 -9.05
C SER A 67 10.56 -2.38 -7.75
N LEU A 68 11.59 -2.35 -6.92
CA LEU A 68 11.62 -1.53 -5.71
C LEU A 68 12.41 -0.26 -6.00
N GLU A 69 11.82 0.88 -5.67
CA GLU A 69 12.45 2.17 -5.85
C GLU A 69 12.71 2.82 -4.49
N PRO A 70 13.92 3.36 -4.24
CA PRO A 70 14.16 4.15 -3.04
C PRO A 70 13.25 5.37 -2.98
N TYR A 71 12.71 5.64 -1.79
CA TYR A 71 11.88 6.83 -1.60
C TYR A 71 12.74 8.10 -1.63
N PRO A 72 12.50 9.06 -2.53
CA PRO A 72 13.44 10.15 -2.81
C PRO A 72 13.56 11.19 -1.68
N PHE A 73 12.61 11.24 -0.75
CA PHE A 73 12.54 12.29 0.28
C PHE A 73 13.01 11.83 1.67
N VAL A 74 13.23 10.54 1.86
CA VAL A 74 13.69 9.97 3.13
C VAL A 74 14.81 8.99 2.85
N LYS A 75 15.89 9.08 3.62
CA LYS A 75 17.01 8.15 3.48
C LYS A 75 16.58 6.76 3.94
N GLY A 76 16.79 5.77 3.08
CA GLY A 76 16.60 4.37 3.40
C GLY A 76 17.64 3.83 4.39
N LEU A 77 17.41 2.59 4.82
CA LEU A 77 18.35 1.87 5.67
C LEU A 77 19.70 1.69 4.95
N PRO A 78 20.84 1.67 5.66
CA PRO A 78 22.16 1.64 5.04
C PRO A 78 22.37 0.49 4.05
N GLU A 79 21.90 -0.70 4.39
CA GLU A 79 22.03 -1.91 3.56
C GLU A 79 20.79 -2.20 2.70
N HIS A 80 19.70 -1.45 2.91
CA HIS A 80 18.41 -1.62 2.24
C HIS A 80 17.83 -0.26 1.86
N PRO A 81 18.40 0.45 0.88
CA PRO A 81 17.99 1.82 0.54
C PRO A 81 16.53 1.94 0.07
N GLU A 82 15.92 0.84 -0.35
CA GLU A 82 14.50 0.77 -0.75
C GLU A 82 13.55 0.74 0.45
N ILE A 83 14.08 0.54 1.67
CA ILE A 83 13.30 0.51 2.92
C ILE A 83 13.67 1.72 3.76
N PHE A 84 12.69 2.47 4.22
CA PHE A 84 12.91 3.51 5.19
C PHE A 84 12.01 3.30 6.43
N GLU A 85 12.52 3.73 7.57
CA GLU A 85 11.80 3.64 8.84
C GLU A 85 10.92 4.87 9.03
N ILE A 86 9.67 4.63 9.42
CA ILE A 86 8.76 5.66 9.91
C ILE A 86 8.62 5.45 11.40
N ARG A 87 9.21 6.35 12.18
CA ARG A 87 9.16 6.31 13.64
C ARG A 87 8.40 7.51 14.16
N LYS A 88 7.55 7.29 15.15
CA LYS A 88 6.82 8.32 15.87
C LYS A 88 7.25 8.32 17.33
N GLU A 89 7.92 9.38 17.76
CA GLU A 89 8.27 9.54 19.17
C GLU A 89 7.08 10.09 19.97
N PRO A 90 6.98 9.78 21.28
CA PRO A 90 5.83 10.17 22.10
C PRO A 90 5.59 11.69 22.20
N ASP A 91 6.64 12.49 22.08
CA ASP A 91 6.59 13.97 22.18
C ASP A 91 6.40 14.65 20.82
N GLU A 92 6.47 13.93 19.73
CA GLU A 92 6.24 14.49 18.40
C GLU A 92 4.77 14.84 18.18
N LYS A 93 4.55 16.10 17.75
CA LYS A 93 3.20 16.62 17.46
C LYS A 93 2.71 16.36 16.05
N ARG A 94 3.60 16.00 15.13
CA ARG A 94 3.27 15.76 13.71
C ARG A 94 3.45 14.29 13.38
N ASN A 95 2.54 13.76 12.60
CA ASN A 95 2.65 12.41 12.05
C ASN A 95 3.23 12.47 10.65
N PHE A 96 4.09 11.51 10.32
CA PHE A 96 4.43 11.25 8.92
C PHE A 96 3.15 10.82 8.19
N GLY A 97 2.89 11.41 7.04
CA GLY A 97 1.68 11.09 6.28
C GLY A 97 0.35 11.49 6.96
N GLY A 98 0.36 12.41 7.94
CA GLY A 98 -0.83 12.77 8.74
C GLY A 98 -1.90 13.59 8.00
N LYS A 99 -1.82 13.73 6.68
CA LYS A 99 -2.85 14.33 5.82
C LYS A 99 -3.22 13.35 4.72
N TRP A 100 -4.44 13.45 4.19
CA TRP A 100 -4.84 12.71 3.01
C TRP A 100 -3.90 12.99 1.83
N HIS A 101 -3.35 11.95 1.23
CA HIS A 101 -2.42 12.02 0.11
C HIS A 101 -2.46 10.72 -0.69
N SER A 102 -1.85 10.73 -1.85
CA SER A 102 -1.52 9.55 -2.63
C SER A 102 0.00 9.41 -2.66
N ASP A 103 0.48 8.19 -2.48
CA ASP A 103 1.91 7.92 -2.50
C ASP A 103 2.47 7.96 -3.92
N MET A 104 3.53 8.77 -4.12
CA MET A 104 4.36 8.77 -5.33
C MET A 104 3.62 8.87 -6.68
N SER A 105 2.33 9.24 -6.67
CA SER A 105 1.51 9.35 -7.89
C SER A 105 1.98 10.41 -8.88
N PHE A 106 2.88 11.32 -8.45
CA PHE A 106 3.46 12.41 -9.23
C PHE A 106 4.71 12.00 -10.03
N THR A 107 5.19 10.78 -9.90
CA THR A 107 6.37 10.31 -10.63
C THR A 107 6.02 9.88 -12.05
N ASN A 108 7.01 9.87 -12.96
CA ASN A 108 6.81 9.41 -14.33
C ASN A 108 6.42 7.93 -14.42
N MET A 109 6.86 7.14 -13.46
CA MET A 109 6.49 5.73 -13.28
C MET A 109 6.00 5.54 -11.85
N PRO A 110 4.71 5.79 -11.57
CA PRO A 110 4.17 5.61 -10.24
C PRO A 110 4.33 4.15 -9.79
N PRO A 111 4.74 3.90 -8.54
CA PRO A 111 4.78 2.54 -8.02
C PRO A 111 3.37 1.94 -7.97
N MET A 112 3.28 0.63 -8.16
CA MET A 112 2.00 -0.10 -8.09
C MET A 112 1.34 0.03 -6.72
N GLY A 113 2.13 0.10 -5.66
CA GLY A 113 1.64 0.20 -4.30
C GLY A 113 2.77 0.43 -3.30
N THR A 114 2.39 0.53 -2.04
CA THR A 114 3.29 0.70 -0.89
C THR A 114 3.09 -0.46 0.07
N MET A 115 4.17 -1.04 0.54
CA MET A 115 4.17 -2.07 1.58
C MET A 115 4.59 -1.45 2.90
N LEU A 116 3.77 -1.60 3.93
CA LEU A 116 4.07 -1.19 5.30
C LEU A 116 4.24 -2.45 6.16
N TYR A 117 5.32 -2.48 6.95
CA TYR A 117 5.56 -3.53 7.94
C TYR A 117 5.66 -2.90 9.31
N ALA A 118 4.71 -3.24 10.19
CA ALA A 118 4.66 -2.69 11.54
C ALA A 118 5.64 -3.43 12.46
N LEU A 119 6.61 -2.70 13.02
CA LEU A 119 7.57 -3.22 14.01
C LEU A 119 7.06 -3.00 15.44
N GLU A 120 6.51 -1.83 15.69
CA GLU A 120 5.96 -1.44 16.98
C GLU A 120 4.71 -0.61 16.76
N VAL A 121 3.63 -0.98 17.41
CA VAL A 121 2.36 -0.25 17.33
C VAL A 121 1.84 0.02 18.74
N PRO A 122 1.27 1.20 19.01
CA PRO A 122 0.68 1.50 20.30
C PRO A 122 -0.59 0.68 20.53
N SER A 123 -0.96 0.48 21.78
CA SER A 123 -2.21 -0.22 22.14
C SER A 123 -3.47 0.57 21.76
N LYS A 124 -3.35 1.86 21.49
CA LYS A 124 -4.43 2.76 21.08
C LYS A 124 -3.90 3.87 20.18
N GLY A 125 -4.63 4.16 19.09
CA GLY A 125 -4.26 5.17 18.11
C GLY A 125 -3.15 4.70 17.16
N GLY A 126 -2.67 5.61 16.31
CA GLY A 126 -1.71 5.27 15.25
C GLY A 126 -2.36 4.57 14.06
N ASP A 127 -3.68 4.66 13.93
CA ASP A 127 -4.42 3.99 12.87
C ASP A 127 -4.05 4.56 11.49
N THR A 128 -3.95 3.67 10.51
CA THR A 128 -3.81 4.04 9.10
C THR A 128 -5.19 4.06 8.45
N MET A 129 -5.58 5.23 7.96
CA MET A 129 -6.85 5.41 7.25
C MET A 129 -6.61 5.40 5.74
N LEU A 130 -7.48 4.68 5.03
CA LEU A 130 -7.42 4.53 3.57
C LEU A 130 -8.78 4.86 2.98
N THR A 131 -8.80 5.35 1.73
CA THR A 131 -10.03 5.65 1.01
C THR A 131 -9.99 5.07 -0.40
N ASN A 132 -11.13 4.57 -0.86
CA ASN A 132 -11.29 4.05 -2.20
C ASN A 132 -11.55 5.19 -3.18
N LEU A 133 -10.53 5.54 -3.98
CA LEU A 133 -10.61 6.61 -4.96
C LEU A 133 -11.52 6.27 -6.15
N TYR A 134 -11.74 5.00 -6.47
CA TYR A 134 -12.73 4.62 -7.49
C TYR A 134 -14.14 5.00 -7.04
N LEU A 135 -14.52 4.62 -5.81
CA LEU A 135 -15.83 4.99 -5.26
C LEU A 135 -15.96 6.50 -5.07
N ALA A 136 -14.89 7.19 -4.66
CA ALA A 136 -14.88 8.64 -4.57
C ALA A 136 -15.16 9.30 -5.93
N TYR A 137 -14.49 8.83 -6.99
CA TYR A 137 -14.74 9.31 -8.35
C TYR A 137 -16.16 9.00 -8.83
N GLU A 138 -16.63 7.76 -8.61
CA GLU A 138 -17.98 7.36 -9.02
C GLU A 138 -19.10 8.15 -8.30
N SER A 139 -18.84 8.64 -7.09
CA SER A 139 -19.77 9.49 -6.35
C SER A 139 -19.90 10.92 -6.89
N LEU A 140 -19.01 11.34 -7.77
CA LEU A 140 -19.10 12.65 -8.41
C LEU A 140 -20.26 12.70 -9.40
N SER A 141 -20.89 13.87 -9.52
CA SER A 141 -21.88 14.12 -10.58
C SER A 141 -21.25 14.02 -11.97
N ASP A 142 -22.06 13.74 -12.99
CA ASP A 142 -21.58 13.65 -14.38
C ASP A 142 -20.89 14.93 -14.85
N GLY A 143 -21.32 16.10 -14.35
CA GLY A 143 -20.66 17.37 -14.65
C GLY A 143 -19.31 17.54 -13.93
N MET A 144 -19.14 16.96 -12.76
CA MET A 144 -17.88 17.04 -11.98
C MET A 144 -16.82 16.04 -12.46
N LYS A 145 -17.19 14.91 -13.00
CA LYS A 145 -16.22 13.89 -13.47
C LYS A 145 -15.21 14.44 -14.49
N PRO A 146 -15.61 15.15 -15.57
CA PRO A 146 -14.66 15.78 -16.49
C PRO A 146 -13.79 16.85 -15.82
N VAL A 147 -14.38 17.64 -14.90
CA VAL A 147 -13.64 18.69 -14.18
C VAL A 147 -12.58 18.06 -13.27
N SER A 148 -12.90 16.98 -12.57
CA SER A 148 -11.93 16.28 -11.72
C SER A 148 -10.74 15.75 -12.52
N TYR A 149 -10.98 15.25 -13.71
CA TYR A 149 -9.92 14.76 -14.60
C TYR A 149 -8.94 15.87 -15.03
N THR A 150 -9.44 17.08 -15.23
CA THR A 150 -8.61 18.21 -15.69
C THR A 150 -7.96 19.01 -14.56
N HIS A 151 -8.55 19.00 -13.35
CA HIS A 151 -8.14 19.90 -12.25
C HIS A 151 -7.72 19.18 -10.96
N LEU A 152 -8.19 17.97 -10.72
CA LEU A 152 -7.90 17.21 -9.49
C LEU A 152 -6.88 16.09 -9.70
N THR A 153 -6.70 15.59 -10.91
CA THR A 153 -5.55 14.77 -11.23
C THR A 153 -4.34 15.67 -11.31
N LEU A 154 -3.21 15.20 -10.80
CA LEU A 154 -1.95 15.90 -11.03
C LEU A 154 -1.85 16.17 -12.52
N PRO A 155 -1.63 17.43 -12.93
CA PRO A 155 -1.50 17.71 -14.34
C PRO A 155 -0.35 16.90 -14.90
N THR A 156 -0.66 15.96 -15.75
CA THR A 156 0.30 15.35 -16.67
C THR A 156 0.93 16.41 -17.60
N ILE A 157 0.68 17.68 -17.34
CA ILE A 157 1.07 18.85 -18.12
C ILE A 157 2.33 19.47 -17.55
N TYR A 158 3.26 18.69 -17.07
CA TYR A 158 4.64 19.15 -17.00
C TYR A 158 5.52 18.30 -17.91
N SER A 159 5.08 18.11 -19.13
CA SER A 159 5.96 17.95 -20.27
C SER A 159 6.20 19.34 -20.83
N VAL A 160 7.20 20.02 -20.34
CA VAL A 160 7.89 21.08 -21.04
C VAL A 160 9.33 20.67 -21.16
#